data_3f2b1e12897177f8059918e4a1a66946
#
_entry.id   3f2b1e12897177f8059918e4a1a66946
#
_cell.length_a   1.000
_cell.length_b   1.000
_cell.length_c   1.000
_cell.angle_alpha   90.00
_cell.angle_beta   90.00
_cell.angle_gamma   90.00
#
_symmetry.space_group_name_H-M   'P 1'
#
loop_
_entity.id
_entity.type
_entity.pdbx_description
1 polymer ?
#
loop_
_entity_poly.entity_id
_entity_poly.type
_entity_poly.pdbx_seq_one_letter_code
_entity_poly.pdbx_strand_id
1 'polypeptide(L)'
;MNRVGMKATDFIYTLASGKKAKLSDIRSPYTIMLFFSPDCQTCNRTKQEMEASLLLKELIANKQVAVLTVYPEEDMDLWYTYQKGMPSSWINAYDKEQTLTLKTLYDLSALPSFYLLDKDKKVLLKDVMWEDVLYYLENTPSM
;
A
#
# COMPACT_ATOMS: atom_id res chain seq x y z
N MET A 1 4.96 -17.32 -1.69
CA MET A 1 4.54 -16.19 -2.53
C MET A 1 4.88 -14.90 -1.80
N ASN A 2 5.63 -14.04 -2.43
CA ASN A 2 6.05 -12.75 -1.86
C ASN A 2 6.72 -12.85 -0.49
N ARG A 3 7.67 -13.75 -0.36
CA ARG A 3 8.41 -13.94 0.89
C ARG A 3 9.36 -12.79 1.18
N VAL A 4 9.63 -12.55 2.47
CA VAL A 4 10.66 -11.61 2.89
C VAL A 4 11.99 -11.97 2.20
N GLY A 5 12.67 -10.96 1.65
CA GLY A 5 13.91 -11.12 0.91
C GLY A 5 13.74 -11.38 -0.58
N MET A 6 12.53 -11.72 -1.03
CA MET A 6 12.23 -11.94 -2.44
C MET A 6 11.57 -10.70 -3.05
N LYS A 7 11.71 -10.57 -4.35
CA LYS A 7 11.05 -9.47 -5.08
C LYS A 7 9.54 -9.68 -5.05
N ALA A 8 8.79 -8.64 -4.70
CA ALA A 8 7.33 -8.67 -4.68
C ALA A 8 6.80 -8.88 -6.11
N THR A 9 5.69 -9.61 -6.22
CA THR A 9 5.05 -9.85 -7.50
C THR A 9 4.53 -8.53 -8.08
N ASP A 10 4.96 -8.21 -9.30
CA ASP A 10 4.49 -7.00 -9.98
C ASP A 10 3.02 -7.15 -10.38
N PHE A 11 2.31 -6.05 -10.44
CA PHE A 11 0.92 -6.05 -10.88
C PHE A 11 0.53 -4.67 -11.37
N ILE A 12 -0.55 -4.64 -12.18
CA ILE A 12 -1.12 -3.40 -12.70
C ILE A 12 -2.24 -2.96 -11.78
N TYR A 13 -2.23 -1.68 -11.41
CA TYR A 13 -3.32 -1.07 -10.64
C TYR A 13 -3.90 0.10 -11.42
N THR A 14 -5.10 0.53 -11.02
CA THR A 14 -5.82 1.63 -11.69
C THR A 14 -6.11 2.73 -10.67
N LEU A 15 -5.88 3.97 -11.09
CA LEU A 15 -6.17 5.16 -10.29
C LEU A 15 -7.60 5.65 -10.56
N ALA A 16 -8.09 6.56 -9.71
CA ALA A 16 -9.43 7.14 -9.88
C ALA A 16 -9.61 7.83 -11.24
N SER A 17 -8.52 8.36 -11.81
CA SER A 17 -8.53 8.98 -13.14
C SER A 17 -8.70 7.98 -14.28
N GLY A 18 -8.60 6.68 -13.99
CA GLY A 18 -8.57 5.63 -15.00
C GLY A 18 -7.17 5.29 -15.48
N LYS A 19 -6.17 6.06 -15.07
CA LYS A 19 -4.78 5.80 -15.45
C LYS A 19 -4.31 4.51 -14.80
N LYS A 20 -3.61 3.68 -15.56
CA LYS A 20 -3.01 2.43 -15.09
C LYS A 20 -1.51 2.60 -14.87
N ALA A 21 -0.99 1.88 -13.89
CA ALA A 21 0.44 1.84 -13.61
C ALA A 21 0.78 0.49 -12.98
N LYS A 22 2.07 0.24 -12.80
CA LYS A 22 2.56 -1.01 -12.20
C LYS A 22 3.27 -0.72 -10.89
N LEU A 23 3.30 -1.70 -10.01
CA LEU A 23 4.09 -1.60 -8.77
C LEU A 23 5.54 -1.23 -9.10
N SER A 24 6.12 -1.84 -10.14
CA SER A 24 7.49 -1.58 -10.57
C SER A 24 7.74 -0.14 -11.07
N ASP A 25 6.68 0.60 -11.38
CA ASP A 25 6.81 2.00 -11.81
C ASP A 25 7.06 2.96 -10.65
N ILE A 26 6.80 2.53 -9.42
CA ILE A 26 7.02 3.36 -8.24
C ILE A 26 8.50 3.41 -7.92
N ARG A 27 9.07 4.62 -7.99
CA ARG A 27 10.49 4.82 -7.70
C ARG A 27 10.64 5.56 -6.39
N SER A 28 11.04 4.82 -5.36
CA SER A 28 11.21 5.34 -4.03
C SER A 28 12.16 4.41 -3.27
N PRO A 29 12.97 4.93 -2.33
CA PRO A 29 13.80 4.06 -1.47
C PRO A 29 12.98 3.00 -0.74
N TYR A 30 11.75 3.36 -0.32
CA TYR A 30 10.84 2.41 0.33
C TYR A 30 9.42 2.60 -0.22
N THR A 31 8.69 1.51 -0.34
CA THR A 31 7.27 1.52 -0.72
C THR A 31 6.48 0.79 0.36
N ILE A 32 5.49 1.48 0.91
CA ILE A 32 4.51 0.87 1.81
C ILE A 32 3.32 0.49 0.95
N MET A 33 3.00 -0.79 0.89
CA MET A 33 1.84 -1.27 0.14
C MET A 33 0.79 -1.76 1.12
N LEU A 34 -0.40 -1.16 1.04
CA LEU A 34 -1.52 -1.46 1.93
C LEU A 34 -2.71 -1.95 1.11
N PHE A 35 -3.10 -3.19 1.35
CA PHE A 35 -4.36 -3.72 0.83
C PHE A 35 -5.44 -3.47 1.89
N PHE A 36 -6.56 -2.90 1.47
CA PHE A 36 -7.60 -2.47 2.41
C PHE A 36 -8.98 -2.54 1.79
N SER A 37 -10.02 -2.41 2.65
CA SER A 37 -11.40 -2.23 2.21
C SER A 37 -12.04 -1.09 3.00
N PRO A 38 -12.85 -0.23 2.36
CA PRO A 38 -13.59 0.83 3.06
C PRO A 38 -14.55 0.30 4.13
N ASP A 39 -15.04 -0.94 3.99
CA ASP A 39 -15.95 -1.56 4.95
C ASP A 39 -15.23 -2.12 6.18
N CYS A 40 -13.92 -2.09 6.17
CA CYS A 40 -13.10 -2.66 7.23
C CYS A 40 -12.82 -1.61 8.31
N GLN A 41 -13.32 -1.85 9.52
CA GLN A 41 -13.16 -0.92 10.63
C GLN A 41 -11.69 -0.75 11.03
N THR A 42 -10.95 -1.85 11.08
CA THR A 42 -9.51 -1.82 11.37
C THR A 42 -8.74 -1.07 10.28
N CYS A 43 -9.15 -1.22 9.02
CA CYS A 43 -8.53 -0.50 7.91
C CYS A 43 -8.70 1.02 8.09
N ASN A 44 -9.89 1.45 8.51
CA ASN A 44 -10.17 2.87 8.73
C ASN A 44 -9.34 3.44 9.88
N ARG A 45 -9.21 2.68 10.95
CA ARG A 45 -8.38 3.09 12.10
C ARG A 45 -6.92 3.20 11.69
N THR A 46 -6.43 2.21 10.94
CA THR A 46 -5.06 2.18 10.42
C THR A 46 -4.77 3.39 9.54
N LYS A 47 -5.71 3.73 8.66
CA LYS A 47 -5.59 4.92 7.81
C LYS A 47 -5.43 6.18 8.66
N GLN A 48 -6.26 6.32 9.69
CA GLN A 48 -6.20 7.48 10.60
C GLN A 48 -4.85 7.56 11.32
N GLU A 49 -4.34 6.42 11.79
CA GLU A 49 -3.03 6.37 12.46
C GLU A 49 -1.90 6.76 11.51
N MET A 50 -1.95 6.29 10.27
CA MET A 50 -0.97 6.66 9.26
C MET A 50 -1.01 8.15 8.95
N GLU A 51 -2.22 8.71 8.78
CA GLU A 51 -2.39 10.13 8.51
C GLU A 51 -1.89 11.01 9.65
N ALA A 52 -1.99 10.53 10.88
CA ALA A 52 -1.50 11.26 12.06
C ALA A 52 0.01 11.15 12.27
N SER A 53 0.69 10.28 11.54
CA SER A 53 2.13 10.08 11.69
C SER A 53 2.93 11.21 11.07
N LEU A 54 3.58 12.02 11.89
CA LEU A 54 4.46 13.08 11.42
C LEU A 54 5.67 12.53 10.67
N LEU A 55 6.22 11.40 11.15
CA LEU A 55 7.33 10.74 10.49
C LEU A 55 6.96 10.34 9.07
N LEU A 56 5.80 9.70 8.89
CA LEU A 56 5.36 9.27 7.56
C LEU A 56 5.20 10.47 6.63
N LYS A 57 4.56 11.54 7.09
CA LYS A 57 4.40 12.77 6.31
C LYS A 57 5.74 13.32 5.84
N GLU A 58 6.71 13.35 6.75
CA GLU A 58 8.04 13.86 6.46
C GLU A 58 8.78 12.98 5.43
N LEU A 59 8.71 11.67 5.61
CA LEU A 59 9.34 10.74 4.69
C LEU A 59 8.73 10.81 3.28
N ILE A 60 7.42 11.00 3.19
CA ILE A 60 6.75 11.18 1.90
C ILE A 60 7.18 12.50 1.27
N ALA A 61 7.18 13.58 2.05
CA ALA A 61 7.58 14.91 1.55
C ALA A 61 9.03 14.91 1.04
N ASN A 62 9.90 14.15 1.69
CA ASN A 62 11.31 14.04 1.30
C ASN A 62 11.55 12.95 0.25
N LYS A 63 10.49 12.36 -0.28
CA LYS A 63 10.55 11.32 -1.32
C LYS A 63 11.33 10.07 -0.90
N GLN A 64 11.35 9.76 0.39
CA GLN A 64 11.99 8.57 0.93
C GLN A 64 11.04 7.38 0.97
N VAL A 65 9.73 7.64 1.06
CA VAL A 65 8.69 6.62 1.15
C VAL A 65 7.55 6.97 0.19
N ALA A 66 7.10 5.98 -0.56
CA ALA A 66 5.85 6.06 -1.31
C ALA A 66 4.82 5.15 -0.62
N VAL A 67 3.58 5.60 -0.54
CA VAL A 67 2.47 4.80 -0.02
C VAL A 67 1.55 4.45 -1.18
N LEU A 68 1.37 3.15 -1.39
CA LEU A 68 0.41 2.62 -2.36
C LEU A 68 -0.69 1.91 -1.61
N THR A 69 -1.92 2.40 -1.73
CA THR A 69 -3.09 1.69 -1.19
C THR A 69 -3.83 1.03 -2.34
N VAL A 70 -4.26 -0.21 -2.14
CA VAL A 70 -4.95 -0.98 -3.18
C VAL A 70 -6.23 -1.58 -2.62
N TYR A 71 -7.34 -1.26 -3.27
CA TYR A 71 -8.63 -1.89 -2.98
C TYR A 71 -8.77 -3.13 -3.90
N PRO A 72 -8.79 -4.34 -3.33
CA PRO A 72 -8.77 -5.55 -4.16
C PRO A 72 -10.14 -6.10 -4.51
N GLU A 73 -11.23 -5.51 -4.01
CA GLU A 73 -12.56 -6.04 -4.19
C GLU A 73 -13.33 -5.35 -5.32
N GLU A 74 -14.63 -5.72 -5.51
CA GLU A 74 -15.36 -5.37 -6.71
C GLU A 74 -16.28 -4.17 -6.61
N ASP A 75 -16.53 -3.66 -5.40
CA ASP A 75 -17.46 -2.55 -5.22
C ASP A 75 -16.82 -1.21 -5.57
N MET A 76 -16.88 -0.87 -6.84
CA MET A 76 -16.22 0.32 -7.37
C MET A 76 -16.83 1.62 -6.85
N ASP A 77 -18.15 1.65 -6.68
CA ASP A 77 -18.82 2.84 -6.16
C ASP A 77 -18.37 3.14 -4.73
N LEU A 78 -18.25 2.10 -3.92
CA LEU A 78 -17.74 2.20 -2.57
C LEU A 78 -16.33 2.78 -2.57
N TRP A 79 -15.44 2.23 -3.41
CA TRP A 79 -14.06 2.68 -3.48
C TRP A 79 -13.95 4.13 -4.00
N TYR A 80 -14.69 4.47 -5.07
CA TYR A 80 -14.65 5.82 -5.63
C TYR A 80 -15.08 6.87 -4.62
N THR A 81 -16.09 6.58 -3.82
CA THR A 81 -16.54 7.48 -2.77
C THR A 81 -15.49 7.62 -1.67
N TYR A 82 -14.96 6.49 -1.24
CA TYR A 82 -14.00 6.46 -0.13
C TYR A 82 -12.68 7.15 -0.50
N GLN A 83 -12.18 6.91 -1.71
CA GLN A 83 -10.86 7.41 -2.10
C GLN A 83 -10.78 8.94 -2.15
N LYS A 84 -11.90 9.63 -2.25
CA LYS A 84 -11.94 11.10 -2.20
C LYS A 84 -11.42 11.64 -0.87
N GLY A 85 -11.55 10.87 0.20
CA GLY A 85 -11.03 11.25 1.52
C GLY A 85 -9.63 10.73 1.82
N MET A 86 -9.00 10.03 0.88
CA MET A 86 -7.64 9.52 1.07
C MET A 86 -6.62 10.64 0.83
N PRO A 87 -5.48 10.61 1.53
CA PRO A 87 -4.41 11.61 1.31
C PRO A 87 -3.97 11.63 -0.16
N SER A 88 -3.93 12.81 -0.75
CA SER A 88 -3.50 12.97 -2.15
C SER A 88 -2.02 12.70 -2.35
N SER A 89 -1.22 12.70 -1.28
CA SER A 89 0.20 12.36 -1.32
C SER A 89 0.44 10.85 -1.42
N TRP A 90 -0.59 10.04 -1.21
CA TRP A 90 -0.52 8.59 -1.40
C TRP A 90 -0.96 8.23 -2.81
N ILE A 91 -0.52 7.08 -3.29
CA ILE A 91 -1.01 6.50 -4.54
C ILE A 91 -2.21 5.63 -4.17
N ASN A 92 -3.42 6.09 -4.53
CA ASN A 92 -4.66 5.43 -4.16
C ASN A 92 -5.24 4.71 -5.38
N ALA A 93 -5.27 3.38 -5.32
CA ALA A 93 -5.54 2.55 -6.48
C ALA A 93 -6.53 1.43 -6.16
N TYR A 94 -7.02 0.80 -7.22
CA TYR A 94 -7.87 -0.38 -7.13
C TYR A 94 -7.45 -1.40 -8.18
N ASP A 95 -7.87 -2.65 -7.95
CA ASP A 95 -7.56 -3.77 -8.85
C ASP A 95 -8.73 -3.97 -9.83
N LYS A 96 -8.78 -3.13 -10.85
CA LYS A 96 -9.90 -3.12 -11.80
C LYS A 96 -10.10 -4.47 -12.48
N GLU A 97 -9.01 -5.12 -12.85
CA GLU A 97 -9.07 -6.37 -13.59
C GLU A 97 -9.22 -7.60 -12.67
N GLN A 98 -9.27 -7.39 -11.36
CA GLN A 98 -9.31 -8.47 -10.36
C GLN A 98 -8.15 -9.44 -10.51
N THR A 99 -7.03 -8.99 -11.03
CA THR A 99 -5.85 -9.81 -11.30
C THR A 99 -5.26 -10.39 -10.03
N LEU A 100 -5.24 -9.60 -8.96
CA LEU A 100 -4.69 -10.04 -7.67
C LEU A 100 -5.43 -11.27 -7.13
N THR A 101 -6.76 -11.25 -7.22
CA THR A 101 -7.61 -12.33 -6.75
C THR A 101 -7.62 -13.49 -7.73
N LEU A 102 -7.85 -13.23 -9.02
CA LEU A 102 -7.97 -14.27 -10.04
C LEU A 102 -6.68 -15.06 -10.22
N LYS A 103 -5.52 -14.42 -10.09
CA LYS A 103 -4.22 -15.07 -10.24
C LYS A 103 -3.57 -15.40 -8.91
N THR A 104 -4.23 -15.09 -7.81
CA THR A 104 -3.72 -15.33 -6.45
C THR A 104 -2.31 -14.76 -6.27
N LEU A 105 -2.10 -13.51 -6.71
CA LEU A 105 -0.78 -12.87 -6.66
C LEU A 105 -0.37 -12.52 -5.24
N TYR A 106 -1.33 -12.22 -4.37
CA TYR A 106 -1.13 -11.88 -2.97
C TYR A 106 -2.17 -12.58 -2.12
N ASP A 107 -1.82 -12.85 -0.87
CA ASP A 107 -2.79 -13.39 0.10
C ASP A 107 -3.62 -12.22 0.66
N LEU A 108 -4.88 -12.18 0.28
CA LEU A 108 -5.82 -11.11 0.67
C LEU A 108 -6.91 -11.64 1.61
N SER A 109 -6.64 -12.77 2.26
CA SER A 109 -7.63 -13.40 3.17
C SER A 109 -7.89 -12.56 4.42
N ALA A 110 -6.98 -11.68 4.79
CA ALA A 110 -7.15 -10.76 5.92
C ALA A 110 -6.75 -9.34 5.50
N LEU A 111 -7.60 -8.36 5.83
CA LEU A 111 -7.34 -6.94 5.59
C LEU A 111 -7.41 -6.19 6.92
N PRO A 112 -6.62 -5.15 7.14
CA PRO A 112 -5.59 -4.63 6.24
C PRO A 112 -4.39 -5.57 6.16
N SER A 113 -3.69 -5.53 5.03
CA SER A 113 -2.44 -6.27 4.86
C SER A 113 -1.35 -5.33 4.40
N PHE A 114 -0.25 -5.27 5.16
CA PHE A 114 0.88 -4.40 4.86
C PHE A 114 2.05 -5.18 4.31
N TYR A 115 2.70 -4.57 3.31
CA TYR A 115 4.01 -4.96 2.83
C TYR A 115 4.90 -3.73 2.86
N LEU A 116 6.13 -3.89 3.31
CA LEU A 116 7.16 -2.86 3.17
C LEU A 116 8.19 -3.39 2.18
N LEU A 117 8.47 -2.61 1.14
CA LEU A 117 9.38 -2.99 0.08
C LEU A 117 10.56 -2.02 0.03
N ASP A 118 11.74 -2.52 -0.39
CA ASP A 118 12.91 -1.67 -0.60
C ASP A 118 12.87 -1.03 -2.01
N LYS A 119 13.95 -0.36 -2.39
CA LYS A 119 14.04 0.33 -3.68
C LYS A 119 13.92 -0.61 -4.87
N ASP A 120 14.27 -1.87 -4.71
CA ASP A 120 14.19 -2.89 -5.76
C ASP A 120 12.92 -3.73 -5.66
N LYS A 121 12.00 -3.32 -4.79
CA LYS A 121 10.74 -4.00 -4.52
C LYS A 121 10.93 -5.36 -3.84
N LYS A 122 12.06 -5.55 -3.16
CA LYS A 122 12.23 -6.72 -2.30
C LYS A 122 11.40 -6.54 -1.04
N VAL A 123 10.77 -7.61 -0.60
CA VAL A 123 9.91 -7.61 0.58
C VAL A 123 10.77 -7.53 1.85
N LEU A 124 10.60 -6.46 2.61
CA LEU A 124 11.24 -6.27 3.90
C LEU A 124 10.33 -6.73 5.04
N LEU A 125 9.05 -6.41 4.95
CA LEU A 125 8.01 -6.84 5.89
C LEU A 125 6.81 -7.33 5.11
N LYS A 126 6.10 -8.30 5.67
CA LYS A 126 4.96 -8.95 5.04
C LYS A 126 3.91 -9.31 6.08
N ASP A 127 2.63 -9.04 5.76
CA ASP A 127 1.49 -9.41 6.60
C ASP A 127 1.63 -8.89 8.03
N VAL A 128 2.07 -7.65 8.15
CA VAL A 128 2.28 -6.99 9.45
C VAL A 128 1.26 -5.88 9.63
N MET A 129 1.24 -5.30 10.84
CA MET A 129 0.39 -4.17 11.16
C MET A 129 1.16 -2.86 11.00
N TRP A 130 0.43 -1.74 11.02
CA TRP A 130 1.06 -0.42 10.86
C TRP A 130 2.17 -0.16 11.88
N GLU A 131 1.98 -0.56 13.12
CA GLU A 131 2.98 -0.35 14.17
C GLU A 131 4.32 -1.03 13.85
N ASP A 132 4.30 -2.16 13.16
CA ASP A 132 5.53 -2.85 12.74
C ASP A 132 6.24 -2.09 11.62
N VAL A 133 5.48 -1.54 10.69
CA VAL A 133 6.03 -0.71 9.62
C VAL A 133 6.65 0.55 10.21
N LEU A 134 5.92 1.21 11.11
CA LEU A 134 6.39 2.42 11.78
C LEU A 134 7.67 2.16 12.56
N TYR A 135 7.72 1.07 13.31
CA TYR A 135 8.92 0.67 14.05
C TYR A 135 10.12 0.50 13.12
N TYR A 136 9.91 -0.17 11.99
CA TYR A 136 10.98 -0.36 11.02
C TYR A 136 11.51 0.98 10.51
N LEU A 137 10.61 1.89 10.15
CA LEU A 137 10.99 3.20 9.62
C LEU A 137 11.71 4.05 10.68
N GLU A 138 11.25 3.98 11.93
CA GLU A 138 11.87 4.70 13.04
C GLU A 138 13.28 4.22 13.35
N ASN A 139 13.57 2.95 13.04
CA ASN A 139 14.84 2.32 13.39
C ASN A 139 15.77 2.11 12.18
N THR A 140 15.45 2.75 11.06
CA THR A 140 16.30 2.68 9.86
C THR A 140 17.17 3.93 9.78
N PRO A 141 18.51 3.79 9.93
CA PRO A 141 19.38 4.96 10.15
C PRO A 141 19.66 5.79 8.94
N SER A 142 19.37 5.57 7.78
CA SER A 142 19.80 6.36 6.61
C SER A 142 18.66 7.05 5.86
N MET A 143 17.60 7.32 6.55
CA MET A 143 16.45 8.00 5.92
C MET A 143 16.48 9.50 6.09
#